data_abb4ed06592b4bf2e09fb2889e2d4364
#
_entry.id   abb4ed06592b4bf2e09fb2889e2d4364
#
_cell.length_a   1.000
_cell.length_b   1.000
_cell.length_c   1.000
_cell.angle_alpha   90.00
_cell.angle_beta   90.00
_cell.angle_gamma   90.00
#
_symmetry.space_group_name_H-M   'P 1'
#
loop_
_entity.id
_entity.type
_entity.pdbx_description
1 polymer ?
#
loop_
_entity_poly.entity_id
_entity_poly.type
_entity_poly.pdbx_seq_one_letter_code
_entity_poly.pdbx_strand_id
1 'polypeptide(L)'
;MPHQIIKKRTRFFVAVEGESEQSFVTWLQILSQRELHIHLDGFPLDGGGFKSMLEKAVRLLKRHRKTAGAYQDCFLVLDGDRAEQGDWPIEKLRREAAKHKITVCVQNPNHEGLLFRMLPGMEREIPDAASAATKLKSRWPNYQKPVNARTLGRQFTLDDLLRVASVDPDLKALLNKIGLKGKP
;
A
#
# COMPACT_ATOMS: atom_id res chain seq x y z
N MET A 1 6.82 32.44 -27.47
CA MET A 1 6.04 31.83 -26.37
C MET A 1 7.02 31.06 -25.48
N PRO A 2 7.06 31.26 -24.18
CA PRO A 2 7.97 30.52 -23.31
C PRO A 2 7.56 29.05 -23.32
N HIS A 3 8.49 28.15 -23.65
CA HIS A 3 8.28 26.71 -23.52
C HIS A 3 8.02 26.37 -22.05
N GLN A 4 6.81 25.93 -21.74
CA GLN A 4 6.46 25.47 -20.40
C GLN A 4 7.24 24.17 -20.15
N ILE A 5 8.23 24.20 -19.28
CA ILE A 5 8.99 23.00 -18.88
C ILE A 5 8.05 22.11 -18.08
N ILE A 6 7.56 21.04 -18.70
CA ILE A 6 6.74 20.02 -18.00
C ILE A 6 7.67 19.24 -17.06
N LYS A 7 7.58 19.51 -15.77
CA LYS A 7 8.35 18.79 -14.76
C LYS A 7 7.90 17.34 -14.69
N LYS A 8 8.81 16.39 -14.95
CA LYS A 8 8.52 14.95 -14.90
C LYS A 8 8.21 14.52 -13.46
N ARG A 9 7.10 13.78 -13.26
CA ARG A 9 6.74 13.24 -11.93
C ARG A 9 7.73 12.16 -11.50
N THR A 10 8.07 12.16 -10.21
CA THR A 10 8.80 11.05 -9.59
C THR A 10 7.88 9.84 -9.51
N ARG A 11 8.34 8.69 -10.01
CA ARG A 11 7.51 7.48 -10.12
C ARG A 11 7.90 6.43 -9.08
N PHE A 12 6.88 5.77 -8.55
CA PHE A 12 6.99 4.68 -7.60
C PHE A 12 6.26 3.45 -8.14
N PHE A 13 6.91 2.30 -8.06
CA PHE A 13 6.29 1.01 -8.39
C PHE A 13 5.67 0.43 -7.13
N VAL A 14 4.39 0.07 -7.17
CA VAL A 14 3.67 -0.50 -6.03
C VAL A 14 2.93 -1.75 -6.48
N ALA A 15 3.53 -2.92 -6.27
CA ALA A 15 2.83 -4.19 -6.45
C ALA A 15 1.97 -4.47 -5.22
N VAL A 16 0.75 -4.92 -5.43
CA VAL A 16 -0.25 -5.14 -4.37
C VAL A 16 -0.89 -6.51 -4.52
N GLU A 17 -1.43 -7.06 -3.45
CA GLU A 17 -2.02 -8.40 -3.48
C GLU A 17 -3.25 -8.46 -4.38
N GLY A 18 -4.18 -7.51 -4.28
CA GLY A 18 -5.44 -7.53 -5.01
C GLY A 18 -6.06 -6.14 -5.27
N GLU A 19 -7.33 -6.14 -5.62
CA GLU A 19 -8.07 -4.93 -6.04
C GLU A 19 -8.30 -3.93 -4.90
N SER A 20 -8.49 -4.40 -3.67
CA SER A 20 -8.69 -3.52 -2.51
C SER A 20 -7.43 -2.70 -2.22
N GLU A 21 -6.26 -3.35 -2.23
CA GLU A 21 -4.97 -2.70 -2.06
C GLU A 21 -4.63 -1.79 -3.24
N GLN A 22 -5.04 -2.16 -4.46
CA GLN A 22 -4.90 -1.28 -5.63
C GLN A 22 -5.74 -0.01 -5.47
N SER A 23 -6.95 -0.12 -4.95
CA SER A 23 -7.79 1.03 -4.62
C SER A 23 -7.17 1.91 -3.53
N PHE A 24 -6.52 1.31 -2.55
CA PHE A 24 -5.76 2.01 -1.52
C PHE A 24 -4.58 2.79 -2.12
N VAL A 25 -3.79 2.19 -3.01
CA VAL A 25 -2.70 2.89 -3.74
C VAL A 25 -3.26 4.04 -4.59
N THR A 26 -4.40 3.84 -5.25
CA THR A 26 -5.07 4.91 -6.01
C THR A 26 -5.49 6.05 -5.08
N TRP A 27 -6.00 5.76 -3.89
CA TRP A 27 -6.32 6.78 -2.89
C TRP A 27 -5.08 7.51 -2.38
N LEU A 28 -3.98 6.80 -2.10
CA LEU A 28 -2.68 7.44 -1.77
C LEU A 28 -2.22 8.37 -2.89
N GLN A 29 -2.41 7.99 -4.16
CA GLN A 29 -2.10 8.84 -5.31
C GLN A 29 -2.95 10.12 -5.30
N ILE A 30 -4.25 10.04 -4.97
CA ILE A 30 -5.13 11.21 -4.86
C ILE A 30 -4.69 12.13 -3.73
N LEU A 31 -4.33 11.59 -2.57
CA LEU A 31 -3.81 12.37 -1.44
C LEU A 31 -2.50 13.08 -1.80
N SER A 32 -1.59 12.40 -2.49
CA SER A 32 -0.28 12.93 -2.85
C SER A 32 -0.33 13.99 -3.95
N GLN A 33 -1.28 13.93 -4.88
CA GLN A 33 -1.39 14.87 -6.01
C GLN A 33 -1.58 16.32 -5.58
N ARG A 34 -2.10 16.57 -4.39
CA ARG A 34 -2.36 17.91 -3.89
C ARG A 34 -1.08 18.64 -3.47
N GLU A 35 -0.06 17.92 -3.05
CA GLU A 35 1.15 18.48 -2.44
C GLU A 35 2.45 17.98 -3.08
N LEU A 36 2.41 16.83 -3.73
CA LEU A 36 3.60 16.15 -4.25
C LEU A 36 3.54 15.95 -5.76
N HIS A 37 4.70 16.10 -6.40
CA HIS A 37 4.83 15.85 -7.84
C HIS A 37 5.27 14.40 -8.12
N ILE A 38 4.46 13.45 -7.65
CA ILE A 38 4.74 12.01 -7.74
C ILE A 38 3.67 11.25 -8.54
N HIS A 39 3.98 10.00 -8.90
CA HIS A 39 3.07 9.05 -9.50
C HIS A 39 3.29 7.67 -8.92
N LEU A 40 2.21 7.07 -8.39
CA LEU A 40 2.20 5.71 -7.85
C LEU A 40 1.61 4.76 -8.90
N ASP A 41 2.43 3.90 -9.48
CA ASP A 41 1.98 2.87 -10.41
C ASP A 41 1.59 1.62 -9.61
N GLY A 42 0.28 1.40 -9.41
CA GLY A 42 -0.27 0.25 -8.69
C GLY A 42 -0.48 -0.95 -9.60
N PHE A 43 0.00 -2.14 -9.20
CA PHE A 43 -0.09 -3.38 -9.96
C PHE A 43 -0.65 -4.52 -9.10
N PRO A 44 -1.89 -4.98 -9.33
CA PRO A 44 -2.43 -6.14 -8.64
C PRO A 44 -1.72 -7.42 -9.12
N LEU A 45 -1.49 -8.33 -8.18
CA LEU A 45 -0.80 -9.60 -8.41
C LEU A 45 -1.74 -10.80 -8.44
N ASP A 46 -3.03 -10.57 -8.20
CA ASP A 46 -4.09 -11.59 -8.17
C ASP A 46 -3.79 -12.73 -7.17
N GLY A 47 -3.33 -12.35 -5.99
CA GLY A 47 -3.06 -13.25 -4.88
C GLY A 47 -1.93 -14.26 -5.11
N GLY A 48 -1.86 -15.25 -4.22
CA GLY A 48 -0.87 -16.33 -4.22
C GLY A 48 -0.01 -16.35 -2.96
N GLY A 49 0.92 -17.31 -2.86
CA GLY A 49 1.92 -17.34 -1.79
C GLY A 49 2.98 -16.25 -1.96
N PHE A 50 3.70 -15.93 -0.90
CA PHE A 50 4.70 -14.84 -0.88
C PHE A 50 5.77 -14.97 -1.95
N LYS A 51 6.27 -16.18 -2.19
CA LYS A 51 7.24 -16.45 -3.27
C LYS A 51 6.66 -16.10 -4.64
N SER A 52 5.46 -16.60 -4.95
CA SER A 52 4.78 -16.37 -6.22
C SER A 52 4.52 -14.88 -6.44
N MET A 53 4.05 -14.15 -5.42
CA MET A 53 3.78 -12.72 -5.50
C MET A 53 5.08 -11.91 -5.74
N LEU A 54 6.18 -12.26 -5.05
CA LEU A 54 7.48 -11.62 -5.31
C LEU A 54 7.95 -11.86 -6.74
N GLU A 55 7.86 -13.10 -7.24
CA GLU A 55 8.25 -13.43 -8.62
C GLU A 55 7.41 -12.65 -9.66
N LYS A 56 6.09 -12.53 -9.43
CA LYS A 56 5.21 -11.72 -10.28
C LYS A 56 5.62 -10.25 -10.24
N ALA A 57 5.84 -9.67 -9.05
CA ALA A 57 6.28 -8.28 -8.87
C ALA A 57 7.60 -8.01 -9.59
N VAL A 58 8.59 -8.89 -9.46
CA VAL A 58 9.90 -8.75 -10.12
C VAL A 58 9.76 -8.80 -11.65
N ARG A 59 8.93 -9.70 -12.20
CA ARG A 59 8.67 -9.75 -13.66
C ARG A 59 8.01 -8.48 -14.16
N LEU A 60 6.99 -7.99 -13.45
CA LEU A 60 6.30 -6.74 -13.79
C LEU A 60 7.27 -5.55 -13.73
N LEU A 61 8.04 -5.43 -12.66
CA LEU A 61 9.03 -4.36 -12.49
C LEU A 61 10.06 -4.34 -13.64
N LYS A 62 10.60 -5.51 -14.01
CA LYS A 62 11.54 -5.62 -15.14
C LYS A 62 10.91 -5.17 -16.46
N ARG A 63 9.66 -5.58 -16.73
CA ARG A 63 8.93 -5.18 -17.93
C ARG A 63 8.69 -3.66 -17.95
N HIS A 64 8.17 -3.10 -16.89
CA HIS A 64 7.82 -1.68 -16.81
C HIS A 64 9.05 -0.76 -16.82
N ARG A 65 10.18 -1.16 -16.25
CA ARG A 65 11.44 -0.40 -16.38
C ARG A 65 11.90 -0.24 -17.83
N LYS A 66 11.65 -1.24 -18.69
CA LYS A 66 12.02 -1.17 -20.12
C LYS A 66 11.15 -0.17 -20.90
N THR A 67 9.87 -0.05 -20.56
CA THR A 67 8.89 0.76 -21.32
C THR A 67 8.67 2.15 -20.74
N ALA A 68 8.68 2.27 -19.43
CA ALA A 68 8.27 3.47 -18.73
C ALA A 68 9.39 4.17 -17.94
N GLY A 69 10.61 3.61 -17.98
CA GLY A 69 11.80 4.16 -17.32
C GLY A 69 11.95 3.75 -15.85
N ALA A 70 12.86 4.44 -15.14
CA ALA A 70 13.22 4.11 -13.76
C ALA A 70 12.11 4.50 -12.76
N TYR A 71 12.03 3.75 -11.69
CA TYR A 71 11.27 4.06 -10.48
C TYR A 71 12.23 4.52 -9.38
N GLN A 72 11.79 5.49 -8.58
CA GLN A 72 12.53 6.01 -7.43
C GLN A 72 12.65 4.93 -6.34
N ASP A 73 11.52 4.36 -5.96
CA ASP A 73 11.42 3.23 -5.05
C ASP A 73 10.38 2.22 -5.56
N CYS A 74 10.49 0.98 -5.07
CA CYS A 74 9.60 -0.12 -5.42
C CYS A 74 9.08 -0.77 -4.15
N PHE A 75 7.76 -1.04 -4.12
CA PHE A 75 7.07 -1.61 -2.97
C PHE A 75 6.30 -2.86 -3.37
N LEU A 76 6.17 -3.77 -2.39
CA LEU A 76 5.29 -4.92 -2.43
C LEU A 76 4.41 -4.84 -1.17
N VAL A 77 3.13 -4.58 -1.35
CA VAL A 77 2.14 -4.43 -0.26
C VAL A 77 1.30 -5.69 -0.20
N LEU A 78 1.24 -6.32 0.96
CA LEU A 78 0.66 -7.64 1.18
C LEU A 78 -0.08 -7.72 2.51
N ASP A 79 -1.05 -8.62 2.59
CA ASP A 79 -1.71 -8.99 3.83
C ASP A 79 -0.80 -9.86 4.72
N GLY A 80 -0.78 -9.57 6.02
CA GLY A 80 0.07 -10.26 7.00
C GLY A 80 -0.42 -11.65 7.37
N ASP A 81 -1.74 -11.90 7.26
CA ASP A 81 -2.34 -13.21 7.56
C ASP A 81 -1.91 -14.31 6.58
N ARG A 82 -1.36 -13.93 5.43
CA ARG A 82 -0.75 -14.86 4.47
C ARG A 82 0.53 -15.52 4.99
N ALA A 83 1.19 -14.93 5.99
CA ALA A 83 2.40 -15.50 6.57
C ALA A 83 2.16 -16.89 7.18
N GLU A 84 0.95 -17.15 7.68
CA GLU A 84 0.56 -18.44 8.26
C GLU A 84 0.20 -19.49 7.19
N GLN A 85 -0.14 -19.05 5.98
CA GLN A 85 -0.59 -19.89 4.87
C GLN A 85 0.46 -20.00 3.75
N GLY A 86 1.56 -19.27 3.89
CA GLY A 86 2.54 -19.08 2.83
C GLY A 86 3.65 -20.12 2.81
N ASP A 87 4.28 -20.21 1.64
CA ASP A 87 5.46 -21.03 1.35
C ASP A 87 6.76 -20.42 1.93
N TRP A 88 6.74 -19.15 2.36
CA TRP A 88 7.88 -18.45 2.96
C TRP A 88 7.50 -17.68 4.24
N PRO A 89 8.38 -17.68 5.25
CA PRO A 89 8.29 -16.71 6.34
C PRO A 89 8.51 -15.29 5.81
N ILE A 90 7.90 -14.31 6.52
CA ILE A 90 7.97 -12.89 6.11
C ILE A 90 9.41 -12.36 6.05
N GLU A 91 10.29 -12.81 6.93
CA GLU A 91 11.70 -12.42 6.97
C GLU A 91 12.45 -12.91 5.73
N LYS A 92 12.10 -14.09 5.23
CA LYS A 92 12.64 -14.62 3.98
C LYS A 92 12.14 -13.79 2.80
N LEU A 93 10.85 -13.45 2.76
CA LEU A 93 10.29 -12.58 1.73
C LEU A 93 11.02 -11.24 1.69
N ARG A 94 11.18 -10.57 2.85
CA ARG A 94 11.87 -9.27 2.95
C ARG A 94 13.30 -9.35 2.42
N ARG A 95 14.05 -10.38 2.82
CA ARG A 95 15.42 -10.60 2.35
C ARG A 95 15.51 -10.83 0.83
N GLU A 96 14.62 -11.66 0.28
CA GLU A 96 14.59 -11.93 -1.15
C GLU A 96 14.12 -10.69 -1.96
N ALA A 97 13.13 -9.95 -1.48
CA ALA A 97 12.66 -8.72 -2.10
C ALA A 97 13.75 -7.64 -2.14
N ALA A 98 14.56 -7.53 -1.08
CA ALA A 98 15.66 -6.57 -1.00
C ALA A 98 16.71 -6.77 -2.11
N LYS A 99 16.97 -8.01 -2.57
CA LYS A 99 17.85 -8.31 -3.70
C LYS A 99 17.38 -7.65 -5.00
N HIS A 100 16.10 -7.35 -5.11
CA HIS A 100 15.47 -6.67 -6.25
C HIS A 100 15.20 -5.19 -6.00
N LYS A 101 15.65 -4.65 -4.86
CA LYS A 101 15.36 -3.28 -4.40
C LYS A 101 13.86 -3.02 -4.24
N ILE A 102 13.13 -4.03 -3.75
CA ILE A 102 11.70 -3.95 -3.41
C ILE A 102 11.58 -3.93 -1.89
N THR A 103 10.89 -2.92 -1.36
CA THR A 103 10.53 -2.81 0.05
C THR A 103 9.19 -3.53 0.27
N VAL A 104 9.15 -4.47 1.20
CA VAL A 104 7.92 -5.17 1.58
C VAL A 104 7.21 -4.37 2.65
N CYS A 105 5.92 -4.08 2.44
CA CYS A 105 5.02 -3.44 3.38
C CYS A 105 3.89 -4.42 3.72
N VAL A 106 3.81 -4.84 4.97
CA VAL A 106 2.79 -5.79 5.43
C VAL A 106 1.64 -5.03 6.06
N GLN A 107 0.42 -5.29 5.61
CA GLN A 107 -0.81 -4.82 6.26
C GLN A 107 -1.18 -5.80 7.36
N ASN A 108 -1.19 -5.35 8.61
CA ASN A 108 -1.35 -6.20 9.77
C ASN A 108 -2.74 -6.03 10.42
N PRO A 109 -3.54 -7.15 10.48
CA PRO A 109 -3.26 -8.48 9.94
C PRO A 109 -3.49 -8.56 8.43
N ASN A 110 -4.36 -7.72 7.87
CA ASN A 110 -4.75 -7.64 6.48
C ASN A 110 -5.29 -6.24 6.15
N HIS A 111 -5.77 -6.06 4.92
CA HIS A 111 -6.29 -4.77 4.46
C HIS A 111 -7.45 -4.26 5.32
N GLU A 112 -8.41 -5.12 5.66
CA GLU A 112 -9.53 -4.75 6.54
C GLU A 112 -9.06 -4.33 7.93
N GLY A 113 -8.03 -4.98 8.46
CA GLY A 113 -7.40 -4.61 9.73
C GLY A 113 -6.73 -3.24 9.66
N LEU A 114 -6.05 -2.93 8.56
CA LEU A 114 -5.51 -1.60 8.33
C LEU A 114 -6.62 -0.54 8.31
N LEU A 115 -7.70 -0.76 7.54
CA LEU A 115 -8.84 0.18 7.48
C LEU A 115 -9.53 0.34 8.83
N PHE A 116 -9.67 -0.75 9.61
CA PHE A 116 -10.21 -0.68 10.96
C PHE A 116 -9.35 0.22 11.86
N ARG A 117 -8.04 0.08 11.79
CA ARG A 117 -7.10 0.91 12.57
C ARG A 117 -7.12 2.38 12.17
N MET A 118 -7.57 2.72 10.97
CA MET A 118 -7.75 4.11 10.53
C MET A 118 -8.97 4.77 11.15
N LEU A 119 -9.91 4.03 11.74
CA LEU A 119 -11.03 4.60 12.48
C LEU A 119 -10.54 5.31 13.76
N PRO A 120 -11.22 6.38 14.21
CA PRO A 120 -10.79 7.15 15.38
C PRO A 120 -10.58 6.28 16.63
N GLY A 121 -9.41 6.38 17.25
CA GLY A 121 -9.04 5.66 18.48
C GLY A 121 -8.67 4.18 18.30
N MET A 122 -8.68 3.66 17.05
CA MET A 122 -8.41 2.24 16.78
C MET A 122 -6.97 1.97 16.30
N GLU A 123 -6.13 2.98 16.19
CA GLU A 123 -4.80 2.87 15.57
C GLU A 123 -3.86 1.82 16.18
N ARG A 124 -4.05 1.53 17.49
CA ARG A 124 -3.25 0.53 18.23
C ARG A 124 -3.93 -0.83 18.31
N GLU A 125 -5.20 -0.92 17.97
CA GLU A 125 -5.98 -2.15 18.05
C GLU A 125 -5.77 -2.99 16.78
N ILE A 126 -5.00 -4.05 16.89
CA ILE A 126 -4.79 -5.01 15.79
C ILE A 126 -5.84 -6.12 15.95
N PRO A 127 -6.87 -6.18 15.09
CA PRO A 127 -7.83 -7.26 15.12
C PRO A 127 -7.15 -8.57 14.68
N ASP A 128 -7.71 -9.72 15.06
CA ASP A 128 -7.32 -10.95 14.40
C ASP A 128 -7.84 -10.99 12.96
N ALA A 129 -7.15 -11.73 12.08
CA ALA A 129 -7.45 -11.75 10.64
C ALA A 129 -8.89 -12.19 10.33
N ALA A 130 -9.39 -13.16 11.07
CA ALA A 130 -10.74 -13.71 10.85
C ALA A 130 -11.86 -12.71 11.20
N SER A 131 -11.64 -11.85 12.20
CA SER A 131 -12.63 -10.86 12.67
C SER A 131 -12.45 -9.47 12.09
N ALA A 132 -11.34 -9.17 11.42
CA ALA A 132 -11.01 -7.84 10.93
C ALA A 132 -12.14 -7.21 10.09
N ALA A 133 -12.68 -7.94 9.12
CA ALA A 133 -13.78 -7.48 8.27
C ALA A 133 -15.07 -7.23 9.07
N THR A 134 -15.39 -8.10 10.03
CA THR A 134 -16.57 -7.96 10.89
C THR A 134 -16.45 -6.75 11.81
N LYS A 135 -15.30 -6.57 12.46
CA LYS A 135 -15.01 -5.40 13.29
C LYS A 135 -15.05 -4.09 12.47
N LEU A 136 -14.49 -4.09 11.26
CA LEU A 136 -14.58 -2.95 10.37
C LEU A 136 -16.04 -2.61 10.03
N LYS A 137 -16.85 -3.60 9.61
CA LYS A 137 -18.28 -3.41 9.28
C LYS A 137 -19.11 -2.91 10.47
N SER A 138 -18.81 -3.35 11.68
CA SER A 138 -19.53 -2.88 12.88
C SER A 138 -19.34 -1.37 13.13
N ARG A 139 -18.21 -0.80 12.72
CA ARG A 139 -17.88 0.63 12.86
C ARG A 139 -18.10 1.43 11.58
N TRP A 140 -18.05 0.75 10.44
CA TRP A 140 -18.32 1.32 9.11
C TRP A 140 -19.32 0.44 8.35
N PRO A 141 -20.64 0.54 8.67
CA PRO A 141 -21.68 -0.33 8.12
C PRO A 141 -21.77 -0.34 6.59
N ASN A 142 -21.39 0.77 5.94
CA ASN A 142 -21.39 0.90 4.48
C ASN A 142 -20.14 0.31 3.80
N TYR A 143 -19.23 -0.32 4.56
CA TYR A 143 -18.07 -0.98 3.98
C TYR A 143 -18.47 -2.16 3.09
N GLN A 144 -17.98 -2.18 1.87
CA GLN A 144 -18.16 -3.26 0.90
C GLN A 144 -16.81 -3.57 0.22
N LYS A 145 -16.50 -4.84 0.06
CA LYS A 145 -15.29 -5.31 -0.63
C LYS A 145 -15.63 -5.69 -2.08
N PRO A 146 -14.83 -5.25 -3.08
CA PRO A 146 -13.70 -4.33 -2.94
C PRO A 146 -14.14 -2.88 -2.70
N VAL A 147 -13.43 -2.18 -1.82
CA VAL A 147 -13.65 -0.74 -1.60
C VAL A 147 -12.90 0.07 -2.65
N ASN A 148 -13.53 1.08 -3.24
CA ASN A 148 -12.87 1.95 -4.21
C ASN A 148 -12.20 3.19 -3.56
N ALA A 149 -11.25 3.80 -4.29
CA ALA A 149 -10.47 4.94 -3.81
C ALA A 149 -11.33 6.16 -3.42
N ARG A 150 -12.45 6.41 -4.12
CA ARG A 150 -13.36 7.52 -3.79
C ARG A 150 -14.05 7.28 -2.45
N THR A 151 -14.48 6.05 -2.21
CA THR A 151 -15.12 5.65 -0.93
C THR A 151 -14.11 5.76 0.21
N LEU A 152 -12.86 5.32 0.01
CA LEU A 152 -11.77 5.54 0.99
C LEU A 152 -11.59 7.02 1.30
N GLY A 153 -11.52 7.89 0.28
CA GLY A 153 -11.34 9.33 0.46
C GLY A 153 -12.53 10.07 1.06
N ARG A 154 -13.73 9.46 1.10
CA ARG A 154 -14.88 9.99 1.84
C ARG A 154 -14.87 9.57 3.30
N GLN A 155 -14.31 8.39 3.59
CA GLN A 155 -14.28 7.81 4.93
C GLN A 155 -13.06 8.24 5.73
N PHE A 156 -11.91 8.39 5.09
CA PHE A 156 -10.61 8.60 5.72
C PHE A 156 -9.89 9.83 5.17
N THR A 157 -9.10 10.44 6.04
CA THR A 157 -8.24 11.58 5.74
C THR A 157 -6.76 11.16 5.75
N LEU A 158 -5.88 12.08 5.36
CA LEU A 158 -4.43 11.89 5.53
C LEU A 158 -4.04 11.75 7.01
N ASP A 159 -4.70 12.50 7.91
CA ASP A 159 -4.41 12.45 9.34
C ASP A 159 -4.75 11.09 9.95
N ASP A 160 -5.84 10.45 9.52
CA ASP A 160 -6.19 9.08 9.94
C ASP A 160 -5.10 8.09 9.53
N LEU A 161 -4.60 8.20 8.30
CA LEU A 161 -3.52 7.38 7.79
C LEU A 161 -2.22 7.59 8.56
N LEU A 162 -1.86 8.84 8.83
CA LEU A 162 -0.64 9.21 9.56
C LEU A 162 -0.71 8.77 11.03
N ARG A 163 -1.90 8.79 11.64
CA ARG A 163 -2.12 8.28 12.99
C ARG A 163 -1.78 6.79 13.06
N VAL A 164 -2.24 5.98 12.11
CA VAL A 164 -1.85 4.57 12.02
C VAL A 164 -0.36 4.41 11.75
N ALA A 165 0.20 5.19 10.82
CA ALA A 165 1.63 5.15 10.50
C ALA A 165 2.53 5.50 11.70
N SER A 166 2.02 6.23 12.70
CA SER A 166 2.79 6.52 13.93
C SER A 166 3.10 5.27 14.75
N VAL A 167 2.30 4.21 14.59
CA VAL A 167 2.39 2.94 15.32
C VAL A 167 2.58 1.71 14.42
N ASP A 168 2.65 1.92 13.11
CA ASP A 168 2.86 0.88 12.10
C ASP A 168 4.14 1.19 11.30
N PRO A 169 5.23 0.44 11.55
CA PRO A 169 6.53 0.74 10.93
C PRO A 169 6.55 0.54 9.41
N ASP A 170 5.80 -0.43 8.88
CA ASP A 170 5.74 -0.69 7.44
C ASP A 170 4.98 0.41 6.70
N LEU A 171 3.81 0.79 7.21
CA LEU A 171 3.06 1.92 6.67
C LEU A 171 3.86 3.22 6.77
N LYS A 172 4.51 3.47 7.90
CA LYS A 172 5.39 4.64 8.10
C LYS A 172 6.52 4.68 7.07
N ALA A 173 7.17 3.54 6.83
CA ALA A 173 8.25 3.44 5.85
C ALA A 173 7.77 3.75 4.42
N LEU A 174 6.60 3.21 4.02
CA LEU A 174 5.97 3.50 2.73
C LEU A 174 5.69 5.00 2.59
N LEU A 175 4.96 5.60 3.54
CA LEU A 175 4.56 7.01 3.48
C LEU A 175 5.75 7.95 3.46
N ASN A 176 6.79 7.69 4.28
CA ASN A 176 8.02 8.48 4.28
C ASN A 176 8.73 8.47 2.92
N LYS A 177 8.84 7.29 2.28
CA LYS A 177 9.51 7.14 0.99
C LYS A 177 8.77 7.84 -0.14
N ILE A 178 7.44 7.83 -0.15
CA ILE A 178 6.64 8.57 -1.14
C ILE A 178 6.48 10.06 -0.78
N GLY A 179 6.94 10.48 0.39
CA GLY A 179 6.94 11.88 0.83
C GLY A 179 5.64 12.35 1.48
N LEU A 180 4.68 11.46 1.76
CA LEU A 180 3.48 11.78 2.52
C LEU A 180 3.81 11.90 4.01
N LYS A 181 3.84 13.14 4.51
CA LYS A 181 4.14 13.48 5.91
C LYS A 181 3.03 14.37 6.45
N GLY A 182 2.83 14.32 7.77
CA GLY A 182 2.00 15.33 8.44
C GLY A 182 2.56 16.73 8.22
N LYS A 183 1.69 17.72 8.25
CA LYS A 183 2.14 19.10 8.33
C LYS A 183 2.91 19.29 9.64
N PRO A 184 4.04 20.05 9.62
CA PRO A 184 4.77 20.39 10.84
C PRO A 184 3.90 21.17 11.82
#